data_408127c5233e93d4fabeae018b887f6a
#
_entry.id   408127c5233e93d4fabeae018b887f6a
#
_cell.length_a   1.000
_cell.length_b   1.000
_cell.length_c   1.000
_cell.angle_alpha   90.00
_cell.angle_beta   90.00
_cell.angle_gamma   90.00
#
_symmetry.space_group_name_H-M   'P 1'
#
loop_
_entity.id
_entity.type
_entity.pdbx_description
1 polymer ?
#
loop_
_entity_poly.entity_id
_entity_poly.type
_entity_poly.pdbx_seq_one_letter_code
_entity_poly.pdbx_strand_id
1 'polypeptide(L)'
;MENKLFKSIDGSFEEKLKYFKINNLKDISQKRISIIGKGNSISSLPFKKGSNLIDLATNKKIKLNDKKKIVEVSGGTEAFKIHNYLLERKFFFPSFPSYPMVTVGACIANCTHGISPKFGVMKDYIKEIVLYNPNFGTKILSKNKNTKLFNLTVGGMGLTGVILSAKLKVLKLKSSYIEISNNTKFNNFEKLYKFLKKNDYVYNQNNLFFKFREKGFITSRISSGNFENLNFDFKSLKFKNIKSFRLGILKFSLFRKLLEKFILIKEYANNHKSIHVNNAFFPSNSRLVYFNLMPKKFMENQVIIPHKNVKSFFNSFQKLYNKYSPIITLGHLKIFDGKGDYLQFNGKGLGLTLHFVINKNFYKFYDKFLKLNKNYNCKPNLYKNSIIQMKDIKLFYGKKYTKFCKEIKKINKKF
;
A
#
# COMPACT_ATOMS: atom_id res chain seq x y z
N MET A 1 8.54 -25.32 -15.07
CA MET A 1 7.57 -24.41 -15.74
C MET A 1 6.17 -24.93 -15.50
N GLU A 2 5.28 -24.10 -14.99
CA GLU A 2 3.87 -24.44 -14.80
C GLU A 2 2.97 -23.31 -15.32
N ASN A 3 1.75 -23.64 -15.75
CA ASN A 3 0.71 -22.66 -16.01
C ASN A 3 -0.10 -22.48 -14.73
N LYS A 4 -0.05 -21.29 -14.15
CA LYS A 4 -0.71 -20.96 -12.89
C LYS A 4 -1.74 -19.86 -13.08
N LEU A 5 -2.91 -20.00 -12.46
CA LEU A 5 -3.93 -18.97 -12.47
C LEU A 5 -3.54 -17.84 -11.52
N PHE A 6 -3.47 -16.63 -12.06
CA PHE A 6 -3.24 -15.39 -11.29
C PHE A 6 -4.47 -14.50 -11.35
N LYS A 7 -4.81 -13.94 -10.17
CA LYS A 7 -5.94 -13.03 -10.01
C LYS A 7 -5.50 -11.83 -9.19
N SER A 8 -5.83 -10.62 -9.66
CA SER A 8 -5.75 -9.44 -8.80
C SER A 8 -6.87 -9.44 -7.76
N ILE A 9 -6.61 -8.82 -6.60
CA ILE A 9 -7.60 -8.79 -5.52
C ILE A 9 -8.85 -8.00 -5.93
N ASP A 10 -8.70 -6.96 -6.74
CA ASP A 10 -9.80 -6.12 -7.24
C ASP A 10 -10.58 -6.75 -8.42
N GLY A 11 -10.15 -7.92 -8.89
CA GLY A 11 -10.80 -8.65 -10.00
C GLY A 11 -10.60 -8.02 -11.38
N SER A 12 -9.64 -7.10 -11.53
CA SER A 12 -9.31 -6.48 -12.82
C SER A 12 -8.49 -7.38 -13.73
N PHE A 13 -7.89 -8.43 -13.19
CA PHE A 13 -7.08 -9.41 -13.90
C PHE A 13 -7.37 -10.83 -13.40
N GLU A 14 -7.59 -11.75 -14.33
CA GLU A 14 -7.71 -13.19 -14.05
C GLU A 14 -7.30 -13.97 -15.30
N GLU A 15 -6.07 -14.53 -15.31
CA GLU A 15 -5.56 -15.33 -16.43
C GLU A 15 -4.58 -16.40 -15.95
N LYS A 16 -4.43 -17.48 -16.75
CA LYS A 16 -3.34 -18.44 -16.61
C LYS A 16 -2.09 -17.90 -17.26
N LEU A 17 -1.01 -17.75 -16.51
CA LEU A 17 0.28 -17.27 -16.98
C LEU A 17 1.36 -18.33 -16.74
N LYS A 18 2.38 -18.34 -17.59
CA LYS A 18 3.58 -19.17 -17.39
C LYS A 18 4.29 -18.69 -16.12
N TYR A 19 4.58 -19.62 -15.21
CA TYR A 19 5.17 -19.34 -13.92
C TYR A 19 6.43 -20.18 -13.72
N PHE A 20 7.48 -19.53 -13.27
CA PHE A 20 8.79 -20.11 -13.03
C PHE A 20 9.25 -19.79 -11.62
N LYS A 21 9.59 -20.82 -10.85
CA LYS A 21 10.41 -20.66 -9.66
C LYS A 21 11.87 -20.74 -10.06
N ILE A 22 12.61 -19.69 -9.84
CA ILE A 22 14.01 -19.61 -10.23
C ILE A 22 14.89 -19.78 -9.03
N ASN A 23 15.78 -20.77 -9.07
CA ASN A 23 16.84 -20.98 -8.09
C ASN A 23 18.16 -20.37 -8.56
N ASN A 24 18.36 -20.25 -9.86
CA ASN A 24 19.58 -19.69 -10.46
C ASN A 24 19.24 -18.43 -11.28
N LEU A 25 20.00 -17.37 -11.09
CA LEU A 25 19.84 -16.09 -11.78
C LEU A 25 20.12 -16.17 -13.29
N LYS A 26 20.94 -17.14 -13.73
CA LYS A 26 21.27 -17.39 -15.13
C LYS A 26 20.03 -17.81 -15.96
N ASP A 27 19.03 -18.38 -15.27
CA ASP A 27 17.77 -18.80 -15.90
C ASP A 27 16.86 -17.61 -16.26
N ILE A 28 17.24 -16.38 -15.91
CA ILE A 28 16.51 -15.14 -16.21
C ILE A 28 16.92 -14.59 -17.59
N SER A 29 17.03 -15.43 -18.57
CA SER A 29 17.40 -15.01 -19.95
C SER A 29 16.21 -14.82 -20.90
N GLN A 30 15.00 -15.09 -20.43
CA GLN A 30 13.79 -15.12 -21.27
C GLN A 30 13.24 -13.73 -21.59
N LYS A 31 12.72 -13.56 -22.80
CA LYS A 31 11.98 -12.36 -23.23
C LYS A 31 10.64 -12.24 -22.49
N ARG A 32 10.18 -11.02 -22.26
CA ARG A 32 8.89 -10.69 -21.63
C ARG A 32 8.71 -11.25 -20.22
N ILE A 33 9.64 -10.94 -19.33
CA ILE A 33 9.62 -11.36 -17.94
C ILE A 33 8.91 -10.32 -17.10
N SER A 34 8.06 -10.78 -16.17
CA SER A 34 7.54 -9.97 -15.06
C SER A 34 7.92 -10.63 -13.74
N ILE A 35 8.57 -9.85 -12.87
CA ILE A 35 8.97 -10.33 -11.55
C ILE A 35 7.79 -10.16 -10.62
N ILE A 36 7.39 -11.25 -9.97
CA ILE A 36 6.32 -11.21 -8.97
C ILE A 36 6.82 -11.62 -7.59
N GLY A 37 6.12 -11.13 -6.56
CA GLY A 37 6.22 -11.69 -5.22
C GLY A 37 5.22 -12.84 -5.06
N LYS A 38 4.28 -12.70 -4.12
CA LYS A 38 3.25 -13.73 -3.85
C LYS A 38 2.02 -13.64 -4.76
N GLY A 39 1.97 -12.73 -5.72
CA GLY A 39 0.79 -12.55 -6.57
C GLY A 39 -0.41 -11.93 -5.86
N ASN A 40 -0.23 -11.35 -4.68
CA ASN A 40 -1.28 -10.75 -3.84
C ASN A 40 -1.46 -9.24 -4.09
N SER A 41 -1.33 -8.79 -5.34
CA SER A 41 -1.55 -7.39 -5.68
C SER A 41 -3.05 -7.05 -5.65
N ILE A 42 -3.39 -5.87 -5.13
CA ILE A 42 -4.76 -5.36 -5.22
C ILE A 42 -5.11 -5.09 -6.68
N SER A 43 -4.23 -4.44 -7.43
CA SER A 43 -4.42 -4.09 -8.83
C SER A 43 -3.76 -5.10 -9.79
N SER A 44 -4.13 -4.99 -11.05
CA SER A 44 -3.54 -5.78 -12.15
C SER A 44 -2.11 -5.40 -12.52
N LEU A 45 -1.55 -4.34 -11.95
CA LEU A 45 -0.26 -3.76 -12.37
C LEU A 45 0.90 -4.77 -12.55
N PRO A 46 1.10 -5.77 -11.66
CA PRO A 46 2.18 -6.74 -11.83
C PRO A 46 1.88 -7.83 -12.88
N PHE A 47 0.68 -7.87 -13.40
CA PHE A 47 0.24 -8.91 -14.31
C PHE A 47 0.06 -8.37 -15.72
N LYS A 48 0.65 -9.05 -16.69
CA LYS A 48 0.49 -8.71 -18.12
C LYS A 48 0.22 -9.98 -18.90
N LYS A 49 -0.79 -9.95 -19.75
CA LYS A 49 -1.12 -11.06 -20.65
C LYS A 49 0.11 -11.48 -21.49
N GLY A 50 0.37 -12.77 -21.53
CA GLY A 50 1.48 -13.34 -22.29
C GLY A 50 2.87 -13.09 -21.70
N SER A 51 2.98 -12.59 -20.46
CA SER A 51 4.27 -12.50 -19.75
C SER A 51 4.61 -13.78 -19.01
N ASN A 52 5.92 -14.03 -18.87
CA ASN A 52 6.46 -15.08 -18.02
C ASN A 52 6.63 -14.51 -16.61
N LEU A 53 5.99 -15.11 -15.61
CA LEU A 53 6.10 -14.68 -14.23
C LEU A 53 7.22 -15.41 -13.51
N ILE A 54 8.11 -14.66 -12.89
CA ILE A 54 9.26 -15.19 -12.16
C ILE A 54 9.09 -14.92 -10.67
N ASP A 55 9.10 -16.00 -9.87
CA ASP A 55 9.20 -15.97 -8.41
C ASP A 55 10.58 -16.45 -7.97
N LEU A 56 11.23 -15.64 -7.13
CA LEU A 56 12.50 -16.02 -6.52
C LEU A 56 12.22 -17.01 -5.38
N ALA A 57 12.46 -18.28 -5.66
CA ALA A 57 12.39 -19.34 -4.65
C ALA A 57 13.59 -19.37 -3.70
N THR A 58 14.48 -18.39 -3.80
CA THR A 58 15.76 -18.35 -3.09
C THR A 58 15.63 -18.40 -1.57
N ASN A 59 16.65 -18.93 -0.92
CA ASN A 59 16.83 -19.03 0.52
C ASN A 59 16.32 -17.79 1.24
N LYS A 60 15.25 -17.96 2.00
CA LYS A 60 14.56 -16.90 2.75
C LYS A 60 15.36 -16.54 4.00
N LYS A 61 16.57 -16.00 3.80
CA LYS A 61 17.43 -15.57 4.91
C LYS A 61 16.86 -14.31 5.57
N ILE A 62 16.83 -14.33 6.89
CA ILE A 62 16.57 -13.17 7.73
C ILE A 62 17.69 -13.13 8.76
N LYS A 63 18.51 -12.05 8.77
CA LYS A 63 19.60 -11.86 9.72
C LYS A 63 19.51 -10.47 10.33
N LEU A 64 19.32 -10.39 11.64
CA LEU A 64 19.32 -9.15 12.39
C LEU A 64 20.72 -8.83 12.91
N ASN A 65 21.15 -7.59 12.75
CA ASN A 65 22.26 -7.00 13.49
C ASN A 65 21.67 -6.02 14.50
N ASP A 66 21.59 -6.46 15.76
CA ASP A 66 20.96 -5.71 16.85
C ASP A 66 21.69 -4.39 17.14
N LYS A 67 23.02 -4.43 17.18
CA LYS A 67 23.86 -3.24 17.47
C LYS A 67 23.63 -2.14 16.43
N LYS A 68 23.58 -2.51 15.13
CA LYS A 68 23.33 -1.58 14.02
C LYS A 68 21.85 -1.30 13.77
N LYS A 69 20.94 -2.04 14.39
CA LYS A 69 19.50 -2.02 14.15
C LYS A 69 19.14 -2.18 12.66
N ILE A 70 19.78 -3.16 12.03
CA ILE A 70 19.62 -3.47 10.61
C ILE A 70 19.24 -4.95 10.48
N VAL A 71 18.19 -5.22 9.70
CA VAL A 71 17.85 -6.57 9.25
C VAL A 71 18.25 -6.73 7.78
N GLU A 72 18.97 -7.81 7.48
CA GLU A 72 19.24 -8.26 6.11
C GLU A 72 18.26 -9.36 5.75
N VAL A 73 17.58 -9.20 4.60
CA VAL A 73 16.51 -10.09 4.17
C VAL A 73 16.57 -10.37 2.69
N SER A 74 16.22 -11.60 2.28
CA SER A 74 16.04 -11.94 0.87
C SER A 74 14.80 -11.26 0.28
N GLY A 75 14.87 -10.82 -0.98
CA GLY A 75 13.78 -10.12 -1.65
C GLY A 75 12.46 -10.90 -1.75
N GLY A 76 12.52 -12.24 -1.81
CA GLY A 76 11.36 -13.13 -1.82
C GLY A 76 10.75 -13.43 -0.44
N THR A 77 11.31 -12.90 0.66
CA THR A 77 10.79 -13.14 2.02
C THR A 77 9.51 -12.36 2.27
N GLU A 78 8.50 -13.02 2.83
CA GLU A 78 7.21 -12.40 3.15
C GLU A 78 7.32 -11.48 4.38
N ALA A 79 6.66 -10.33 4.30
CA ALA A 79 6.69 -9.31 5.34
C ALA A 79 6.25 -9.83 6.72
N PHE A 80 5.24 -10.73 6.79
CA PHE A 80 4.79 -11.29 8.08
C PHE A 80 5.85 -12.17 8.74
N LYS A 81 6.66 -12.90 7.96
CA LYS A 81 7.76 -13.73 8.50
C LYS A 81 8.86 -12.86 9.09
N ILE A 82 9.18 -11.75 8.41
CA ILE A 82 10.14 -10.78 8.90
C ILE A 82 9.61 -10.09 10.17
N HIS A 83 8.32 -9.75 10.17
CA HIS A 83 7.68 -9.14 11.34
C HIS A 83 7.78 -10.07 12.57
N ASN A 84 7.40 -11.34 12.43
CA ASN A 84 7.49 -12.31 13.52
C ASN A 84 8.92 -12.49 14.03
N TYR A 85 9.88 -12.65 13.10
CA TYR A 85 11.31 -12.78 13.44
C TYR A 85 11.84 -11.57 14.21
N LEU A 86 11.43 -10.36 13.80
CA LEU A 86 11.83 -9.11 14.46
C LEU A 86 11.13 -8.94 15.80
N LEU A 87 9.84 -9.23 15.88
CA LEU A 87 9.05 -9.05 17.10
C LEU A 87 9.56 -9.95 18.23
N GLU A 88 9.89 -11.20 17.93
CA GLU A 88 10.52 -12.14 18.89
C GLU A 88 11.81 -11.57 19.52
N ARG A 89 12.51 -10.71 18.76
CA ARG A 89 13.77 -10.04 19.17
C ARG A 89 13.57 -8.61 19.66
N LYS A 90 12.33 -8.21 19.95
CA LYS A 90 11.94 -6.87 20.39
C LYS A 90 12.27 -5.76 19.37
N PHE A 91 12.14 -6.08 18.08
CA PHE A 91 12.25 -5.12 16.97
C PHE A 91 11.01 -5.15 16.11
N PHE A 92 10.81 -4.09 15.31
CA PHE A 92 9.77 -4.09 14.28
C PHE A 92 10.18 -3.25 13.07
N PHE A 93 9.53 -3.52 11.95
CA PHE A 93 9.67 -2.75 10.72
C PHE A 93 8.37 -1.99 10.43
N PRO A 94 8.36 -0.63 10.47
CA PRO A 94 7.11 0.13 10.54
C PRO A 94 6.43 0.38 9.19
N SER A 95 7.10 0.08 8.06
CA SER A 95 6.64 0.49 6.73
C SER A 95 6.07 -0.64 5.89
N PHE A 96 5.80 -1.81 6.48
CA PHE A 96 5.07 -2.88 5.80
C PHE A 96 3.61 -2.48 5.59
N PRO A 97 2.99 -2.89 4.47
CA PRO A 97 1.58 -2.63 4.23
C PRO A 97 0.70 -3.42 5.21
N SER A 98 -0.53 -2.97 5.41
CA SER A 98 -1.51 -3.59 6.31
C SER A 98 -1.84 -5.06 5.96
N TYR A 99 -1.53 -5.49 4.74
CA TYR A 99 -1.61 -6.87 4.28
C TYR A 99 -0.19 -7.44 4.10
N PRO A 100 0.33 -8.20 5.07
CA PRO A 100 1.74 -8.59 5.11
C PRO A 100 2.06 -9.86 4.32
N MET A 101 1.13 -10.41 3.55
CA MET A 101 1.33 -11.54 2.63
C MET A 101 1.95 -11.07 1.30
N VAL A 102 2.90 -10.16 1.39
CA VAL A 102 3.67 -9.58 0.29
C VAL A 102 5.16 -9.77 0.55
N THR A 103 5.99 -9.81 -0.49
CA THR A 103 7.44 -9.96 -0.33
C THR A 103 8.12 -8.61 -0.13
N VAL A 104 9.31 -8.62 0.50
CA VAL A 104 10.13 -7.40 0.67
C VAL A 104 10.50 -6.78 -0.66
N GLY A 105 10.87 -7.59 -1.67
CA GLY A 105 11.16 -7.08 -3.01
C GLY A 105 9.97 -6.32 -3.61
N ALA A 106 8.74 -6.84 -3.43
CA ALA A 106 7.53 -6.14 -3.86
C ALA A 106 7.29 -4.85 -3.06
N CYS A 107 7.54 -4.86 -1.72
CA CYS A 107 7.43 -3.65 -0.90
C CYS A 107 8.40 -2.55 -1.35
N ILE A 108 9.62 -2.91 -1.70
CA ILE A 108 10.64 -1.98 -2.23
C ILE A 108 10.23 -1.47 -3.61
N ALA A 109 9.87 -2.38 -4.53
CA ALA A 109 9.47 -2.04 -5.89
C ALA A 109 8.23 -1.12 -5.94
N ASN A 110 7.39 -1.19 -4.93
CA ASN A 110 6.20 -0.35 -4.79
C ASN A 110 6.41 0.88 -3.89
N CYS A 111 7.56 1.00 -3.21
CA CYS A 111 7.80 2.00 -2.19
C CYS A 111 6.61 2.07 -1.20
N THR A 112 6.26 0.94 -0.60
CA THR A 112 5.10 0.84 0.28
C THR A 112 5.18 1.80 1.46
N HIS A 113 4.02 2.18 1.96
CA HIS A 113 3.88 2.91 3.23
C HIS A 113 3.14 2.05 4.24
N GLY A 114 3.52 2.13 5.50
CA GLY A 114 2.82 1.50 6.62
C GLY A 114 1.53 2.24 6.97
N ILE A 115 0.88 1.81 8.05
CA ILE A 115 -0.33 2.45 8.57
C ILE A 115 0.00 3.74 9.32
N SER A 116 1.10 3.75 10.07
CA SER A 116 1.49 4.91 10.86
C SER A 116 1.71 6.16 10.01
N PRO A 117 1.18 7.32 10.40
CA PRO A 117 1.50 8.60 9.78
C PRO A 117 2.94 9.04 10.08
N LYS A 118 3.50 8.61 11.23
CA LYS A 118 4.81 9.02 11.75
C LYS A 118 6.00 8.39 11.04
N PHE A 119 5.85 7.20 10.49
CA PHE A 119 6.99 6.40 10.03
C PHE A 119 7.30 6.46 8.54
N GLY A 120 6.81 7.44 7.80
CA GLY A 120 7.17 7.62 6.40
C GLY A 120 6.86 6.42 5.49
N VAL A 121 7.79 6.13 4.56
CA VAL A 121 7.63 5.10 3.54
C VAL A 121 8.83 4.13 3.52
N MET A 122 8.73 3.04 2.78
CA MET A 122 9.76 2.00 2.62
C MET A 122 11.15 2.58 2.32
N LYS A 123 11.25 3.59 1.45
CA LYS A 123 12.50 4.23 1.06
C LYS A 123 13.31 4.77 2.23
N ASP A 124 12.64 5.23 3.27
CA ASP A 124 13.28 5.89 4.42
C ASP A 124 14.09 4.90 5.26
N TYR A 125 13.77 3.63 5.16
CA TYR A 125 14.38 2.52 5.92
C TYR A 125 15.40 1.70 5.15
N ILE A 126 15.49 1.85 3.82
CA ILE A 126 16.44 1.08 3.01
C ILE A 126 17.84 1.62 3.21
N LYS A 127 18.76 0.74 3.63
CA LYS A 127 20.20 0.99 3.70
C LYS A 127 20.91 0.52 2.45
N GLU A 128 20.52 -0.66 1.94
CA GLU A 128 21.16 -1.30 0.79
C GLU A 128 20.17 -2.22 0.07
N ILE A 129 20.30 -2.32 -1.24
CA ILE A 129 19.60 -3.29 -2.09
C ILE A 129 20.65 -4.02 -2.92
N VAL A 130 20.55 -5.33 -3.00
CA VAL A 130 21.26 -6.13 -4.00
C VAL A 130 20.30 -6.38 -5.15
N LEU A 131 20.57 -5.79 -6.31
CA LEU A 131 19.75 -5.86 -7.51
C LEU A 131 20.47 -6.67 -8.60
N TYR A 132 19.76 -7.57 -9.24
CA TYR A 132 20.22 -8.26 -10.45
C TYR A 132 19.43 -7.80 -11.68
N ASN A 133 20.14 -7.56 -12.76
CA ASN A 133 19.55 -7.35 -14.08
C ASN A 133 20.43 -8.02 -15.14
N PRO A 134 19.86 -8.77 -16.09
CA PRO A 134 20.65 -9.49 -17.10
C PRO A 134 21.58 -8.61 -17.94
N ASN A 135 21.27 -7.32 -18.11
CA ASN A 135 22.08 -6.40 -18.91
C ASN A 135 23.36 -5.92 -18.23
N PHE A 136 23.41 -5.93 -16.87
CA PHE A 136 24.57 -5.42 -16.15
C PHE A 136 24.96 -6.28 -14.92
N GLY A 137 24.35 -7.46 -14.76
CA GLY A 137 24.63 -8.35 -13.63
C GLY A 137 24.12 -7.84 -12.29
N THR A 138 24.80 -8.23 -11.22
CA THR A 138 24.45 -7.84 -9.84
C THR A 138 25.10 -6.53 -9.44
N LYS A 139 24.28 -5.61 -8.88
CA LYS A 139 24.75 -4.33 -8.33
C LYS A 139 24.24 -4.09 -6.92
N ILE A 140 25.07 -3.49 -6.11
CA ILE A 140 24.71 -2.98 -4.79
C ILE A 140 24.28 -1.52 -4.93
N LEU A 141 23.08 -1.22 -4.41
CA LEU A 141 22.45 0.09 -4.49
C LEU A 141 22.21 0.65 -3.10
N SER A 142 22.49 1.93 -2.92
CA SER A 142 22.17 2.66 -1.68
C SER A 142 21.97 4.15 -1.98
N LYS A 143 21.73 4.94 -0.94
CA LYS A 143 21.69 6.40 -1.07
C LYS A 143 23.02 7.00 -1.54
N ASN A 144 24.15 6.29 -1.29
CA ASN A 144 25.51 6.76 -1.61
C ASN A 144 26.20 5.93 -2.70
N LYS A 145 25.63 4.78 -3.09
CA LYS A 145 26.21 3.90 -4.12
C LYS A 145 25.17 3.57 -5.17
N ASN A 146 25.47 3.82 -6.46
CA ASN A 146 24.54 3.65 -7.56
C ASN A 146 23.21 4.40 -7.33
N THR A 147 23.26 5.62 -6.79
CA THR A 147 22.14 6.43 -6.28
C THR A 147 21.02 6.61 -7.30
N LYS A 148 21.36 6.81 -8.56
CA LYS A 148 20.36 6.95 -9.63
C LYS A 148 19.54 5.67 -9.80
N LEU A 149 20.23 4.52 -9.86
CA LEU A 149 19.58 3.22 -9.98
C LEU A 149 18.80 2.85 -8.72
N PHE A 150 19.32 3.21 -7.54
CA PHE A 150 18.59 3.09 -6.27
C PHE A 150 17.24 3.83 -6.32
N ASN A 151 17.24 5.09 -6.72
CA ASN A 151 16.03 5.90 -6.81
C ASN A 151 15.05 5.42 -7.89
N LEU A 152 15.53 4.80 -8.95
CA LEU A 152 14.72 4.14 -9.98
C LEU A 152 14.12 2.81 -9.50
N THR A 153 14.86 2.07 -8.68
CA THR A 153 14.44 0.74 -8.18
C THR A 153 13.37 0.85 -7.11
N VAL A 154 13.54 1.78 -6.17
CA VAL A 154 12.55 2.01 -5.12
C VAL A 154 11.31 2.70 -5.71
N GLY A 155 10.19 2.01 -5.72
CA GLY A 155 8.96 2.48 -6.39
C GLY A 155 9.02 2.37 -7.92
N GLY A 156 9.96 1.58 -8.46
CA GLY A 156 10.20 1.39 -9.89
C GLY A 156 9.42 0.24 -10.52
N MET A 157 8.44 -0.31 -9.82
CA MET A 157 7.53 -1.34 -10.35
C MET A 157 8.24 -2.63 -10.81
N GLY A 158 9.44 -2.93 -10.27
CA GLY A 158 10.24 -4.08 -10.69
C GLY A 158 10.92 -3.94 -12.06
N LEU A 159 10.79 -2.78 -12.73
CA LEU A 159 11.30 -2.56 -14.07
C LEU A 159 12.82 -2.40 -14.16
N THR A 160 13.51 -2.30 -13.03
CA THR A 160 14.99 -2.19 -12.98
C THR A 160 15.69 -3.52 -12.82
N GLY A 161 14.95 -4.59 -12.53
CA GLY A 161 15.50 -5.93 -12.31
C GLY A 161 14.97 -6.60 -11.04
N VAL A 162 15.63 -7.67 -10.65
CA VAL A 162 15.26 -8.55 -9.54
C VAL A 162 15.94 -8.09 -8.26
N ILE A 163 15.17 -7.76 -7.23
CA ILE A 163 15.69 -7.47 -5.90
C ILE A 163 16.01 -8.79 -5.19
N LEU A 164 17.29 -9.10 -5.05
CA LEU A 164 17.79 -10.35 -4.46
C LEU A 164 17.73 -10.29 -2.93
N SER A 165 18.20 -9.19 -2.36
CA SER A 165 18.20 -8.94 -0.92
C SER A 165 18.18 -7.45 -0.62
N ALA A 166 17.88 -7.12 0.63
CA ALA A 166 17.94 -5.75 1.13
C ALA A 166 18.39 -5.71 2.59
N LYS A 167 19.08 -4.64 2.97
CA LYS A 167 19.37 -4.25 4.35
C LYS A 167 18.42 -3.13 4.76
N LEU A 168 17.60 -3.38 5.77
CA LEU A 168 16.57 -2.46 6.23
C LEU A 168 16.84 -2.02 7.66
N LYS A 169 16.72 -0.71 7.92
CA LYS A 169 16.74 -0.17 9.28
C LYS A 169 15.47 -0.60 10.01
N VAL A 170 15.62 -1.09 11.24
CA VAL A 170 14.52 -1.51 12.11
C VAL A 170 14.49 -0.68 13.38
N LEU A 171 13.35 -0.68 14.04
CA LEU A 171 13.15 0.04 15.30
C LEU A 171 13.09 -0.96 16.45
N LYS A 172 13.76 -0.64 17.58
CA LYS A 172 13.67 -1.41 18.81
C LYS A 172 12.34 -1.09 19.51
N LEU A 173 11.66 -2.11 19.99
CA LEU A 173 10.44 -1.99 20.77
C LEU A 173 10.73 -2.15 22.25
N LYS A 174 10.19 -1.24 23.06
CA LYS A 174 10.10 -1.39 24.52
C LYS A 174 8.79 -2.07 24.92
N SER A 175 7.74 -1.89 24.11
CA SER A 175 6.42 -2.49 24.28
C SER A 175 5.93 -3.09 22.96
N SER A 176 5.21 -4.22 23.02
CA SER A 176 4.46 -4.77 21.89
C SER A 176 3.00 -4.28 21.86
N TYR A 177 2.64 -3.34 22.73
CA TYR A 177 1.31 -2.76 22.80
C TYR A 177 1.33 -1.27 22.50
N ILE A 178 0.25 -0.81 21.91
CA ILE A 178 -0.05 0.59 21.67
C ILE A 178 -1.24 0.95 22.52
N GLU A 179 -1.07 1.91 23.43
CA GLU A 179 -2.12 2.50 24.23
C GLU A 179 -2.93 3.47 23.36
N ILE A 180 -4.26 3.28 23.34
CA ILE A 180 -5.19 4.17 22.64
C ILE A 180 -5.50 5.35 23.54
N SER A 181 -4.82 6.45 23.31
CA SER A 181 -4.99 7.71 24.04
C SER A 181 -6.07 8.63 23.46
N ASN A 182 -6.57 8.31 22.27
CA ASN A 182 -7.63 9.10 21.63
C ASN A 182 -8.60 8.20 20.87
N ASN A 183 -9.90 8.45 21.06
CA ASN A 183 -10.98 7.81 20.33
C ASN A 183 -12.10 8.83 20.09
N THR A 184 -11.90 9.71 19.12
CA THR A 184 -12.77 10.86 18.87
C THR A 184 -13.57 10.70 17.60
N LYS A 185 -14.87 11.02 17.65
CA LYS A 185 -15.72 11.13 16.47
C LYS A 185 -15.66 12.54 15.90
N PHE A 186 -15.43 12.67 14.62
CA PHE A 186 -15.42 13.94 13.91
C PHE A 186 -16.61 14.02 12.93
N ASN A 187 -17.43 15.06 13.09
CA ASN A 187 -18.54 15.36 12.18
C ASN A 187 -18.22 16.50 11.21
N ASN A 188 -17.02 17.08 11.34
CA ASN A 188 -16.57 18.20 10.52
C ASN A 188 -15.17 17.90 9.97
N PHE A 189 -15.02 18.03 8.65
CA PHE A 189 -13.77 17.72 7.96
C PHE A 189 -12.62 18.63 8.37
N GLU A 190 -12.86 19.91 8.59
CA GLU A 190 -11.77 20.85 8.95
C GLU A 190 -11.19 20.51 10.33
N LYS A 191 -12.06 20.17 11.31
CA LYS A 191 -11.64 19.71 12.64
C LYS A 191 -10.84 18.42 12.54
N LEU A 192 -11.32 17.46 11.75
CA LEU A 192 -10.61 16.20 11.45
C LEU A 192 -9.24 16.47 10.83
N TYR A 193 -9.18 17.30 9.80
CA TYR A 193 -7.93 17.58 9.11
C TYR A 193 -6.91 18.29 10.01
N LYS A 194 -7.36 19.27 10.83
CA LYS A 194 -6.51 19.90 11.85
C LYS A 194 -5.95 18.89 12.84
N PHE A 195 -6.80 17.95 13.31
CA PHE A 195 -6.38 16.87 14.19
C PHE A 195 -5.31 15.99 13.52
N LEU A 196 -5.56 15.52 12.30
CA LEU A 196 -4.62 14.67 11.56
C LEU A 196 -3.26 15.37 11.34
N LYS A 197 -3.25 16.68 11.10
CA LYS A 197 -2.00 17.45 10.92
C LYS A 197 -1.19 17.64 12.19
N LYS A 198 -1.85 17.79 13.34
CA LYS A 198 -1.18 17.97 14.64
C LYS A 198 -0.77 16.63 15.27
N ASN A 199 -1.20 15.52 14.67
CA ASN A 199 -1.18 14.23 15.30
C ASN A 199 0.19 13.56 15.15
N ASP A 200 0.88 13.35 16.27
CA ASP A 200 2.17 12.67 16.38
C ASP A 200 2.02 11.21 16.86
N TYR A 201 0.87 10.60 16.66
CA TYR A 201 0.62 9.25 17.07
C TYR A 201 1.30 8.21 16.17
N VAL A 202 1.80 7.17 16.79
CA VAL A 202 2.38 6.00 16.10
C VAL A 202 1.30 5.20 15.38
N TYR A 203 0.12 5.13 15.97
CA TYR A 203 -1.05 4.46 15.42
C TYR A 203 -2.18 5.45 15.18
N ASN A 204 -2.78 5.36 14.01
CA ASN A 204 -3.96 6.13 13.65
C ASN A 204 -4.83 5.31 12.70
N GLN A 205 -6.02 4.98 13.14
CA GLN A 205 -7.04 4.34 12.31
C GLN A 205 -8.25 5.25 12.21
N ASN A 206 -8.68 5.51 10.99
CA ASN A 206 -9.90 6.28 10.70
C ASN A 206 -10.60 5.66 9.48
N ASN A 207 -11.91 5.81 9.44
CA ASN A 207 -12.73 5.40 8.31
C ASN A 207 -13.63 6.56 7.91
N LEU A 208 -13.81 6.75 6.60
CA LEU A 208 -14.72 7.75 6.05
C LEU A 208 -15.99 7.05 5.56
N PHE A 209 -17.14 7.55 6.00
CA PHE A 209 -18.43 7.15 5.49
C PHE A 209 -19.12 8.35 4.87
N PHE A 210 -19.72 8.16 3.71
CA PHE A 210 -20.37 9.23 2.96
C PHE A 210 -21.89 9.11 3.08
N LYS A 211 -22.54 10.15 3.63
CA LYS A 211 -24.00 10.23 3.71
C LYS A 211 -24.57 11.09 2.59
N PHE A 212 -25.61 10.58 1.94
CA PHE A 212 -26.24 11.18 0.76
C PHE A 212 -26.99 12.51 1.02
N ARG A 213 -27.49 12.77 2.24
CA ARG A 213 -28.42 13.86 2.53
C ARG A 213 -27.84 14.98 3.40
N GLU A 214 -26.62 14.88 3.87
CA GLU A 214 -26.02 15.86 4.77
C GLU A 214 -24.85 16.57 4.11
N LYS A 215 -24.64 17.81 4.49
CA LYS A 215 -23.49 18.63 4.06
C LYS A 215 -22.17 18.03 4.55
N GLY A 216 -21.60 17.13 3.80
CA GLY A 216 -20.30 16.58 4.09
C GLY A 216 -20.27 15.06 4.28
N PHE A 217 -19.11 14.55 4.62
CA PHE A 217 -18.94 13.15 4.95
C PHE A 217 -18.74 13.02 6.45
N ILE A 218 -19.18 11.90 6.97
CA ILE A 218 -18.98 11.53 8.38
C ILE A 218 -17.79 10.62 8.44
N THR A 219 -16.86 10.94 9.33
CA THR A 219 -15.87 9.98 9.73
C THR A 219 -16.48 9.05 10.77
N SER A 220 -16.03 7.82 10.77
CA SER A 220 -16.06 7.02 11.95
C SER A 220 -15.19 7.65 13.04
N ARG A 221 -15.07 7.02 14.18
CA ARG A 221 -14.12 7.45 15.21
C ARG A 221 -12.69 7.34 14.67
N ILE A 222 -11.83 8.25 15.13
CA ILE A 222 -10.39 8.09 15.00
C ILE A 222 -9.89 7.45 16.29
N SER A 223 -9.29 6.27 16.15
CA SER A 223 -8.51 5.63 17.21
C SER A 223 -7.04 5.90 16.97
N SER A 224 -6.38 6.55 17.92
CA SER A 224 -4.94 6.84 17.81
C SER A 224 -4.24 6.69 19.15
N GLY A 225 -2.95 6.37 19.12
CA GLY A 225 -2.16 6.14 20.31
C GLY A 225 -0.68 5.93 20.03
N ASN A 226 0.07 5.76 21.11
CA ASN A 226 1.51 5.56 21.12
C ASN A 226 1.86 4.24 21.78
N PHE A 227 3.13 3.84 21.66
CA PHE A 227 3.61 2.65 22.37
C PHE A 227 3.42 2.81 23.89
N GLU A 228 2.80 1.81 24.48
CA GLU A 228 2.68 1.67 25.92
C GLU A 228 4.06 1.46 26.55
N ASN A 229 4.26 2.00 27.74
CA ASN A 229 5.49 1.75 28.47
C ASN A 229 5.45 0.36 29.13
N LEU A 230 6.50 -0.46 28.86
CA LEU A 230 6.90 -1.63 29.63
C LEU A 230 6.10 -2.94 29.48
N ASN A 231 5.18 -3.11 28.54
CA ASN A 231 4.53 -4.41 28.36
C ASN A 231 4.92 -5.08 27.04
N PHE A 232 5.70 -6.16 27.12
CA PHE A 232 6.15 -6.90 25.97
C PHE A 232 5.68 -8.36 26.02
N ASP A 233 4.87 -8.73 25.02
CA ASP A 233 4.38 -10.07 24.81
C ASP A 233 4.60 -10.44 23.33
N PHE A 234 5.23 -11.59 23.10
CA PHE A 234 5.40 -12.12 21.77
C PHE A 234 4.16 -12.91 21.35
N LYS A 235 3.46 -12.39 20.33
CA LYS A 235 2.38 -13.10 19.65
C LYS A 235 2.72 -13.26 18.18
N SER A 236 2.88 -14.48 17.73
CA SER A 236 3.12 -14.75 16.31
C SER A 236 1.94 -14.24 15.46
N LEU A 237 2.23 -13.42 14.48
CA LEU A 237 1.26 -12.98 13.49
C LEU A 237 0.97 -14.15 12.54
N LYS A 238 -0.21 -14.74 12.67
CA LYS A 238 -0.74 -15.75 11.74
C LYS A 238 -1.60 -15.05 10.70
N PHE A 239 -1.36 -15.34 9.42
CA PHE A 239 -2.09 -14.69 8.34
C PHE A 239 -2.63 -15.69 7.34
N LYS A 240 -3.89 -15.51 6.92
CA LYS A 240 -4.53 -16.32 5.87
C LYS A 240 -4.57 -15.54 4.55
N ASN A 241 -4.39 -16.24 3.44
CA ASN A 241 -4.58 -15.64 2.12
C ASN A 241 -6.03 -15.16 1.92
N ILE A 242 -6.20 -14.04 1.22
CA ILE A 242 -7.53 -13.60 0.80
C ILE A 242 -8.08 -14.64 -0.18
N LYS A 243 -9.19 -15.27 0.22
CA LYS A 243 -9.89 -16.22 -0.65
C LYS A 243 -10.49 -15.47 -1.85
N SER A 244 -10.59 -16.16 -2.98
CA SER A 244 -11.18 -15.60 -4.21
C SER A 244 -12.71 -15.44 -4.13
N PHE A 245 -13.35 -15.95 -3.08
CA PHE A 245 -14.79 -15.87 -2.89
C PHE A 245 -15.26 -14.43 -2.62
N ARG A 246 -16.26 -13.97 -3.36
CA ARG A 246 -16.84 -12.63 -3.29
C ARG A 246 -18.37 -12.73 -3.28
N LEU A 247 -18.99 -12.27 -2.18
CA LEU A 247 -20.45 -12.25 -2.02
C LEU A 247 -21.12 -11.10 -2.78
N GLY A 248 -20.41 -9.98 -2.93
CA GLY A 248 -20.94 -8.81 -3.63
C GLY A 248 -22.03 -8.05 -2.88
N ILE A 249 -22.27 -8.34 -1.61
CA ILE A 249 -23.38 -7.76 -0.83
C ILE A 249 -23.17 -6.28 -0.54
N LEU A 250 -21.93 -5.77 -0.57
CA LEU A 250 -21.66 -4.35 -0.35
C LEU A 250 -22.13 -3.42 -1.51
N LYS A 251 -22.63 -3.97 -2.61
CA LYS A 251 -23.35 -3.17 -3.61
C LYS A 251 -24.70 -2.65 -3.10
N PHE A 252 -25.30 -3.31 -2.11
CA PHE A 252 -26.58 -2.93 -1.52
C PHE A 252 -26.40 -2.00 -0.32
N SER A 253 -27.24 -0.95 -0.23
CA SER A 253 -27.12 0.09 0.80
C SER A 253 -27.31 -0.43 2.23
N LEU A 254 -28.24 -1.38 2.41
CA LEU A 254 -28.52 -2.00 3.71
C LEU A 254 -27.26 -2.63 4.33
N PHE A 255 -26.54 -3.46 3.56
CA PHE A 255 -25.34 -4.11 4.03
C PHE A 255 -24.19 -3.14 4.30
N ARG A 256 -24.10 -2.04 3.53
CA ARG A 256 -23.13 -0.96 3.85
C ARG A 256 -23.45 -0.27 5.17
N LYS A 257 -24.73 0.01 5.45
CA LYS A 257 -25.16 0.58 6.73
C LYS A 257 -24.88 -0.36 7.91
N LEU A 258 -25.09 -1.66 7.72
CA LEU A 258 -24.76 -2.67 8.75
C LEU A 258 -23.25 -2.75 8.98
N LEU A 259 -22.44 -2.74 7.92
CA LEU A 259 -20.98 -2.70 8.03
C LEU A 259 -20.50 -1.44 8.76
N GLU A 260 -21.08 -0.26 8.44
CA GLU A 260 -20.77 1.00 9.12
C GLU A 260 -21.05 0.88 10.62
N LYS A 261 -22.24 0.43 11.01
CA LYS A 261 -22.60 0.21 12.42
C LYS A 261 -21.63 -0.74 13.11
N PHE A 262 -21.29 -1.85 12.47
CA PHE A 262 -20.35 -2.83 13.02
C PHE A 262 -18.95 -2.22 13.24
N ILE A 263 -18.44 -1.45 12.28
CA ILE A 263 -17.16 -0.76 12.39
C ILE A 263 -17.21 0.26 13.53
N LEU A 264 -18.28 1.05 13.64
CA LEU A 264 -18.43 2.05 14.70
C LEU A 264 -18.48 1.42 16.11
N ILE A 265 -19.19 0.30 16.27
CA ILE A 265 -19.24 -0.46 17.53
C ILE A 265 -17.84 -0.97 17.90
N LYS A 266 -17.14 -1.57 16.94
CA LYS A 266 -15.78 -2.07 17.16
C LYS A 266 -14.80 -0.97 17.53
N GLU A 267 -14.88 0.20 16.87
CA GLU A 267 -14.03 1.34 17.17
C GLU A 267 -14.36 1.93 18.53
N TYR A 268 -15.63 1.96 18.93
CA TYR A 268 -16.05 2.41 20.26
C TYR A 268 -15.51 1.49 21.37
N ALA A 269 -15.57 0.17 21.15
CA ALA A 269 -15.09 -0.82 22.11
C ALA A 269 -13.56 -0.77 22.35
N ASN A 270 -12.80 -0.11 21.46
CA ASN A 270 -11.36 0.07 21.62
C ASN A 270 -10.97 1.30 22.44
N ASN A 271 -11.93 2.00 23.04
CA ASN A 271 -11.64 3.16 23.87
C ASN A 271 -10.85 2.75 25.13
N HIS A 272 -9.75 3.46 25.42
CA HIS A 272 -8.86 3.20 26.56
C HIS A 272 -8.28 1.77 26.65
N LYS A 273 -8.10 1.12 25.51
CA LYS A 273 -7.53 -0.23 25.44
C LYS A 273 -6.17 -0.21 24.78
N SER A 274 -5.30 -1.08 25.25
CA SER A 274 -4.05 -1.38 24.57
C SER A 274 -4.29 -2.33 23.39
N ILE A 275 -3.68 -2.02 22.26
CA ILE A 275 -3.74 -2.84 21.03
C ILE A 275 -2.37 -3.42 20.75
N HIS A 276 -2.27 -4.75 20.62
CA HIS A 276 -1.04 -5.39 20.21
C HIS A 276 -0.61 -4.95 18.80
N VAL A 277 0.70 -4.78 18.58
CA VAL A 277 1.29 -4.30 17.30
C VAL A 277 0.85 -5.10 16.09
N ASN A 278 0.58 -6.40 16.24
CA ASN A 278 0.03 -7.25 15.18
C ASN A 278 -1.31 -6.74 14.67
N ASN A 279 -2.19 -6.29 15.55
CA ASN A 279 -3.51 -5.77 15.19
C ASN A 279 -3.44 -4.31 14.74
N ALA A 280 -2.56 -3.53 15.37
CA ALA A 280 -2.36 -2.12 15.03
C ALA A 280 -1.78 -1.93 13.64
N PHE A 281 -0.71 -2.65 13.29
CA PHE A 281 -0.03 -2.49 11.99
C PHE A 281 -0.56 -3.40 10.89
N PHE A 282 -1.22 -4.51 11.25
CA PHE A 282 -1.78 -5.47 10.29
C PHE A 282 -3.28 -5.71 10.49
N PRO A 283 -4.12 -4.66 10.45
CA PRO A 283 -5.56 -4.80 10.66
C PRO A 283 -6.27 -5.61 9.57
N SER A 284 -5.55 -6.02 8.53
CA SER A 284 -6.11 -6.77 7.40
C SER A 284 -6.62 -8.16 7.77
N ASN A 285 -6.22 -8.74 8.93
CA ASN A 285 -6.80 -10.00 9.41
C ASN A 285 -8.32 -9.88 9.61
N SER A 286 -8.78 -8.74 10.14
CA SER A 286 -10.21 -8.45 10.24
C SER A 286 -10.82 -7.99 8.91
N ARG A 287 -10.00 -7.48 7.98
CA ARG A 287 -10.44 -7.01 6.66
C ARG A 287 -10.60 -8.12 5.62
N LEU A 288 -10.13 -9.34 5.89
CA LEU A 288 -10.40 -10.48 5.01
C LEU A 288 -11.91 -10.67 4.80
N VAL A 289 -12.70 -10.54 5.87
CA VAL A 289 -14.17 -10.57 5.80
C VAL A 289 -14.70 -9.45 4.89
N TYR A 290 -14.17 -8.23 5.02
CA TYR A 290 -14.56 -7.10 4.18
C TYR A 290 -14.35 -7.40 2.69
N PHE A 291 -13.20 -7.94 2.31
CA PHE A 291 -12.94 -8.27 0.90
C PHE A 291 -13.87 -9.38 0.39
N ASN A 292 -14.27 -10.32 1.24
CA ASN A 292 -15.26 -11.34 0.87
C ASN A 292 -16.66 -10.75 0.65
N LEU A 293 -17.00 -9.64 1.30
CA LEU A 293 -18.27 -8.93 1.11
C LEU A 293 -18.29 -8.05 -0.15
N MET A 294 -17.12 -7.71 -0.70
CA MET A 294 -16.99 -6.91 -1.92
C MET A 294 -17.50 -7.66 -3.17
N PRO A 295 -17.92 -6.96 -4.23
CA PRO A 295 -18.20 -7.59 -5.51
C PRO A 295 -16.92 -8.15 -6.16
N LYS A 296 -17.10 -9.02 -7.18
CA LYS A 296 -15.95 -9.59 -7.93
C LYS A 296 -15.03 -8.52 -8.50
N LYS A 297 -15.61 -7.40 -8.99
CA LYS A 297 -14.87 -6.24 -9.50
C LYS A 297 -15.13 -5.03 -8.62
N PHE A 298 -14.06 -4.47 -8.09
CA PHE A 298 -14.08 -3.21 -7.35
C PHE A 298 -12.81 -2.42 -7.68
N MET A 299 -12.69 -1.21 -7.21
CA MET A 299 -11.48 -0.41 -7.37
C MET A 299 -11.05 0.18 -6.05
N GLU A 300 -9.79 0.04 -5.71
CA GLU A 300 -9.13 0.88 -4.71
C GLU A 300 -8.44 2.03 -5.43
N ASN A 301 -8.71 3.25 -4.99
CA ASN A 301 -8.02 4.44 -5.45
C ASN A 301 -7.36 5.15 -4.27
N GLN A 302 -6.11 5.55 -4.44
CA GLN A 302 -5.40 6.31 -3.43
C GLN A 302 -4.68 7.49 -4.09
N VAL A 303 -4.86 8.69 -3.51
CA VAL A 303 -4.21 9.92 -3.98
C VAL A 303 -3.64 10.70 -2.81
N ILE A 304 -2.56 11.46 -3.02
CA ILE A 304 -2.08 12.49 -2.10
C ILE A 304 -2.57 13.84 -2.63
N ILE A 305 -3.35 14.53 -1.82
CA ILE A 305 -3.88 15.88 -2.09
C ILE A 305 -2.90 16.87 -1.42
N PRO A 306 -2.27 17.80 -2.16
CA PRO A 306 -1.39 18.80 -1.56
C PRO A 306 -2.09 19.58 -0.44
N HIS A 307 -1.39 19.86 0.66
CA HIS A 307 -1.98 20.51 1.85
C HIS A 307 -2.77 21.78 1.53
N LYS A 308 -2.25 22.62 0.64
CA LYS A 308 -2.90 23.89 0.22
C LYS A 308 -4.24 23.68 -0.51
N ASN A 309 -4.45 22.52 -1.11
CA ASN A 309 -5.63 22.20 -1.92
C ASN A 309 -6.68 21.37 -1.18
N VAL A 310 -6.42 20.92 0.05
CA VAL A 310 -7.28 19.94 0.72
C VAL A 310 -8.72 20.44 0.88
N LYS A 311 -8.92 21.67 1.37
CA LYS A 311 -10.27 22.23 1.60
C LYS A 311 -11.05 22.34 0.29
N SER A 312 -10.47 22.97 -0.71
CA SER A 312 -11.13 23.16 -2.03
C SER A 312 -11.36 21.84 -2.79
N PHE A 313 -10.42 20.89 -2.66
CA PHE A 313 -10.61 19.55 -3.20
C PHE A 313 -11.84 18.87 -2.61
N PHE A 314 -11.98 18.84 -1.28
CA PHE A 314 -13.11 18.16 -0.64
C PHE A 314 -14.46 18.84 -0.94
N ASN A 315 -14.49 20.16 -1.04
CA ASN A 315 -15.71 20.87 -1.48
C ASN A 315 -16.13 20.47 -2.91
N SER A 316 -15.16 20.39 -3.82
CA SER A 316 -15.41 19.97 -5.20
C SER A 316 -15.72 18.48 -5.31
N PHE A 317 -15.04 17.65 -4.51
CA PHE A 317 -15.31 16.21 -4.44
C PHE A 317 -16.74 15.93 -3.95
N GLN A 318 -17.21 16.69 -2.96
CA GLN A 318 -18.57 16.55 -2.47
C GLN A 318 -19.62 16.88 -3.53
N LYS A 319 -19.42 17.99 -4.29
CA LYS A 319 -20.29 18.31 -5.42
C LYS A 319 -20.34 17.18 -6.44
N LEU A 320 -19.16 16.61 -6.76
CA LEU A 320 -19.05 15.50 -7.68
C LEU A 320 -19.72 14.23 -7.14
N TYR A 321 -19.49 13.92 -5.85
CA TYR A 321 -20.11 12.80 -5.16
C TYR A 321 -21.64 12.89 -5.18
N ASN A 322 -22.19 14.06 -4.83
CA ASN A 322 -23.65 14.28 -4.82
C ASN A 322 -24.26 14.14 -6.22
N LYS A 323 -23.54 14.60 -7.27
CA LYS A 323 -24.01 14.52 -8.66
C LYS A 323 -24.08 13.09 -9.19
N TYR A 324 -23.06 12.26 -8.90
CA TYR A 324 -22.92 10.92 -9.50
C TYR A 324 -23.23 9.78 -8.55
N SER A 325 -23.28 10.04 -7.26
CA SER A 325 -23.57 9.08 -6.20
C SER A 325 -22.82 7.76 -6.35
N PRO A 326 -21.47 7.78 -6.47
CA PRO A 326 -20.69 6.55 -6.59
C PRO A 326 -20.84 5.70 -5.34
N ILE A 327 -20.81 4.39 -5.49
CA ILE A 327 -20.84 3.50 -4.34
C ILE A 327 -19.43 3.41 -3.75
N ILE A 328 -19.20 4.11 -2.64
CA ILE A 328 -18.00 4.04 -1.83
C ILE A 328 -18.28 3.15 -0.62
N THR A 329 -17.50 2.10 -0.45
CA THR A 329 -17.67 1.14 0.64
C THR A 329 -16.82 1.47 1.84
N LEU A 330 -15.67 2.10 1.63
CA LEU A 330 -14.74 2.51 2.68
C LEU A 330 -13.84 3.65 2.18
N GLY A 331 -13.52 4.58 3.05
CA GLY A 331 -12.50 5.59 2.85
C GLY A 331 -11.53 5.65 4.04
N HIS A 332 -10.32 6.12 3.79
CA HIS A 332 -9.29 6.28 4.81
C HIS A 332 -8.41 7.49 4.51
N LEU A 333 -7.99 8.20 5.55
CA LEU A 333 -7.10 9.36 5.47
C LEU A 333 -5.76 9.08 6.15
N LYS A 334 -4.67 9.61 5.56
CA LYS A 334 -3.34 9.57 6.14
C LYS A 334 -2.54 10.81 5.75
N ILE A 335 -1.83 11.43 6.70
CA ILE A 335 -0.86 12.49 6.38
C ILE A 335 0.41 11.88 5.78
N PHE A 336 0.88 12.50 4.71
CA PHE A 336 2.19 12.26 4.11
C PHE A 336 3.03 13.53 4.24
N ASP A 337 4.27 13.38 4.68
CA ASP A 337 5.23 14.48 4.79
C ASP A 337 6.60 14.05 4.26
N GLY A 338 6.65 13.66 3.01
CA GLY A 338 7.86 13.18 2.38
C GLY A 338 8.09 13.76 1.00
N LYS A 339 9.13 13.27 0.32
CA LYS A 339 9.47 13.60 -1.07
C LYS A 339 9.58 12.32 -1.89
N GLY A 340 8.81 12.20 -2.96
CA GLY A 340 8.87 11.09 -3.90
C GLY A 340 9.70 11.42 -5.12
N ASP A 341 10.64 10.52 -5.48
CA ASP A 341 11.34 10.55 -6.74
C ASP A 341 10.56 9.77 -7.80
N TYR A 342 10.74 10.11 -9.06
CA TYR A 342 10.09 9.43 -10.19
C TYR A 342 8.60 9.14 -9.93
N LEU A 343 8.22 7.86 -9.91
CA LEU A 343 6.83 7.40 -9.74
C LEU A 343 6.49 6.97 -8.31
N GLN A 344 7.38 7.18 -7.35
CA GLN A 344 7.15 6.82 -5.94
C GLN A 344 5.92 7.54 -5.39
N PHE A 345 5.03 6.79 -4.73
CA PHE A 345 3.88 7.35 -4.03
C PHE A 345 4.32 7.91 -2.67
N ASN A 346 4.84 9.13 -2.67
CA ASN A 346 5.23 9.90 -1.50
C ASN A 346 5.15 11.39 -1.84
N GLY A 347 4.89 12.24 -0.85
CA GLY A 347 4.72 13.69 -1.06
C GLY A 347 4.31 14.39 0.22
N LYS A 348 4.03 15.71 0.13
CA LYS A 348 3.49 16.51 1.23
C LYS A 348 2.01 16.74 1.00
N GLY A 349 1.14 16.15 1.84
CA GLY A 349 -0.29 16.29 1.69
C GLY A 349 -1.12 15.29 2.47
N LEU A 350 -2.42 15.31 2.21
CA LEU A 350 -3.38 14.39 2.75
C LEU A 350 -3.61 13.22 1.77
N GLY A 351 -3.25 12.02 2.17
CA GLY A 351 -3.58 10.79 1.46
C GLY A 351 -5.05 10.44 1.66
N LEU A 352 -5.78 10.28 0.56
CA LEU A 352 -7.16 9.81 0.53
C LEU A 352 -7.19 8.45 -0.18
N THR A 353 -7.63 7.42 0.52
CA THR A 353 -7.89 6.09 -0.04
C THR A 353 -9.39 5.86 -0.10
N LEU A 354 -9.91 5.41 -1.23
CA LEU A 354 -11.32 5.12 -1.46
C LEU A 354 -11.47 3.75 -2.11
N HIS A 355 -12.47 2.99 -1.66
CA HIS A 355 -12.86 1.72 -2.26
C HIS A 355 -14.22 1.89 -2.95
N PHE A 356 -14.24 1.66 -4.26
CA PHE A 356 -15.43 1.83 -5.09
C PHE A 356 -15.97 0.49 -5.58
N VAL A 357 -17.30 0.36 -5.59
CA VAL A 357 -17.97 -0.67 -6.37
C VAL A 357 -18.08 -0.20 -7.81
N ILE A 358 -17.62 -1.01 -8.76
CA ILE A 358 -17.72 -0.72 -10.19
C ILE A 358 -19.14 -1.06 -10.66
N ASN A 359 -19.88 -0.04 -11.11
CA ASN A 359 -21.20 -0.16 -11.74
C ASN A 359 -21.28 0.73 -12.99
N LYS A 360 -22.43 0.77 -13.67
CA LYS A 360 -22.62 1.57 -14.91
C LYS A 360 -22.29 3.06 -14.73
N ASN A 361 -22.61 3.64 -13.58
CA ASN A 361 -22.39 5.07 -13.30
C ASN A 361 -20.96 5.36 -12.82
N PHE A 362 -20.24 4.34 -12.38
CA PHE A 362 -18.90 4.49 -11.85
C PHE A 362 -17.94 5.13 -12.87
N TYR A 363 -17.93 4.69 -14.12
CA TYR A 363 -17.00 5.21 -15.13
C TYR A 363 -17.22 6.69 -15.44
N LYS A 364 -18.48 7.14 -15.50
CA LYS A 364 -18.82 8.58 -15.69
C LYS A 364 -18.32 9.42 -14.51
N PHE A 365 -18.48 8.91 -13.29
CA PHE A 365 -17.91 9.54 -12.08
C PHE A 365 -16.38 9.54 -12.14
N TYR A 366 -15.78 8.42 -12.47
CA TYR A 366 -14.33 8.24 -12.42
C TYR A 366 -13.58 9.16 -13.37
N ASP A 367 -14.07 9.38 -14.58
CA ASP A 367 -13.50 10.35 -15.54
C ASP A 367 -13.49 11.79 -14.96
N LYS A 368 -14.58 12.19 -14.30
CA LYS A 368 -14.66 13.49 -13.63
C LYS A 368 -13.76 13.55 -12.39
N PHE A 369 -13.66 12.44 -11.67
CA PHE A 369 -12.78 12.32 -10.51
C PHE A 369 -11.28 12.38 -10.90
N LEU A 370 -10.88 11.80 -12.02
CA LEU A 370 -9.54 11.98 -12.57
C LEU A 370 -9.25 13.43 -12.92
N LYS A 371 -10.20 14.12 -13.57
CA LYS A 371 -10.07 15.55 -13.86
C LYS A 371 -9.96 16.39 -12.58
N LEU A 372 -10.77 16.08 -11.57
CA LEU A 372 -10.69 16.71 -10.26
C LEU A 372 -9.27 16.53 -9.64
N ASN A 373 -8.78 15.30 -9.59
CA ASN A 373 -7.45 15.01 -9.08
C ASN A 373 -6.35 15.80 -9.81
N LYS A 374 -6.46 15.94 -11.14
CA LYS A 374 -5.53 16.73 -11.94
C LYS A 374 -5.59 18.21 -11.56
N ASN A 375 -6.79 18.80 -11.51
CA ASN A 375 -6.97 20.23 -11.23
C ASN A 375 -6.40 20.64 -9.88
N TYR A 376 -6.41 19.73 -8.91
CA TYR A 376 -5.83 19.95 -7.58
C TYR A 376 -4.41 19.42 -7.41
N ASN A 377 -3.73 19.04 -8.50
CA ASN A 377 -2.37 18.50 -8.48
C ASN A 377 -2.21 17.32 -7.53
N CYS A 378 -3.22 16.47 -7.44
CA CYS A 378 -3.16 15.25 -6.65
C CYS A 378 -2.17 14.27 -7.26
N LYS A 379 -1.54 13.46 -6.41
CA LYS A 379 -0.61 12.42 -6.82
C LYS A 379 -1.24 11.04 -6.63
N PRO A 380 -1.58 10.30 -7.70
CA PRO A 380 -2.19 8.98 -7.58
C PRO A 380 -1.17 7.91 -7.19
N ASN A 381 -1.64 6.90 -6.46
CA ASN A 381 -0.90 5.67 -6.22
C ASN A 381 -1.16 4.69 -7.37
N LEU A 382 -0.17 4.45 -8.20
CA LEU A 382 -0.29 3.59 -9.39
C LEU A 382 -0.60 2.13 -9.02
N TYR A 383 -0.14 1.67 -7.86
CA TYR A 383 -0.34 0.28 -7.39
C TYR A 383 -1.74 -0.01 -6.86
N LYS A 384 -2.54 1.05 -6.68
CA LYS A 384 -3.90 0.96 -6.13
C LYS A 384 -4.96 1.44 -7.10
N ASN A 385 -4.65 1.43 -8.40
CA ASN A 385 -5.54 1.91 -9.42
C ASN A 385 -5.36 1.11 -10.72
N SER A 386 -6.22 0.12 -10.93
CA SER A 386 -6.18 -0.74 -12.13
C SER A 386 -6.74 -0.10 -13.40
N ILE A 387 -7.40 1.06 -13.29
CA ILE A 387 -8.10 1.71 -14.41
C ILE A 387 -7.27 2.85 -15.00
N ILE A 388 -6.29 3.37 -14.25
CA ILE A 388 -5.44 4.47 -14.72
C ILE A 388 -4.68 4.08 -15.98
N GLN A 389 -4.74 4.93 -17.00
CA GLN A 389 -4.09 4.70 -18.28
C GLN A 389 -2.73 5.41 -18.36
N MET A 390 -1.87 5.00 -19.30
CA MET A 390 -0.55 5.60 -19.49
C MET A 390 -0.61 7.12 -19.76
N LYS A 391 -1.64 7.59 -20.49
CA LYS A 391 -1.88 9.02 -20.70
C LYS A 391 -2.10 9.77 -19.40
N ASP A 392 -2.83 9.17 -18.45
CA ASP A 392 -3.11 9.77 -17.14
C ASP A 392 -1.86 9.80 -16.28
N ILE A 393 -1.05 8.72 -16.30
CA ILE A 393 0.22 8.66 -15.57
C ILE A 393 1.15 9.78 -16.04
N LYS A 394 1.29 9.96 -17.36
CA LYS A 394 2.06 11.06 -17.96
C LYS A 394 1.56 12.42 -17.48
N LEU A 395 0.24 12.57 -17.39
CA LEU A 395 -0.41 13.80 -16.96
C LEU A 395 -0.12 14.14 -15.49
N PHE A 396 -0.22 13.15 -14.59
CA PHE A 396 0.00 13.35 -13.14
C PHE A 396 1.47 13.48 -12.74
N TYR A 397 2.35 12.77 -13.43
CA TYR A 397 3.77 12.72 -13.07
C TYR A 397 4.66 13.60 -13.95
N GLY A 398 4.18 14.06 -15.12
CA GLY A 398 4.84 15.02 -16.00
C GLY A 398 6.29 14.64 -16.34
N LYS A 399 7.21 15.58 -16.14
CA LYS A 399 8.66 15.39 -16.38
C LYS A 399 9.24 14.19 -15.62
N LYS A 400 8.71 13.85 -14.44
CA LYS A 400 9.17 12.67 -13.66
C LYS A 400 8.88 11.36 -14.39
N TYR A 401 7.70 11.24 -15.01
CA TYR A 401 7.34 10.09 -15.84
C TYR A 401 8.25 9.97 -17.07
N THR A 402 8.43 11.06 -17.80
CA THR A 402 9.29 11.07 -19.01
C THR A 402 10.73 10.68 -18.66
N LYS A 403 11.28 11.25 -17.58
CA LYS A 403 12.62 10.90 -17.07
C LYS A 403 12.71 9.44 -16.67
N PHE A 404 11.70 8.92 -15.95
CA PHE A 404 11.63 7.52 -15.55
C PHE A 404 11.65 6.59 -16.77
N CYS A 405 10.78 6.81 -17.77
CA CYS A 405 10.73 6.00 -18.97
C CYS A 405 12.04 6.03 -19.76
N LYS A 406 12.69 7.21 -19.89
CA LYS A 406 13.99 7.36 -20.54
C LYS A 406 15.06 6.50 -19.86
N GLU A 407 15.11 6.51 -18.53
CA GLU A 407 16.11 5.74 -17.79
C GLU A 407 15.83 4.24 -17.81
N ILE A 408 14.56 3.82 -17.70
CA ILE A 408 14.17 2.41 -17.82
C ILE A 408 14.51 1.86 -19.22
N LYS A 409 14.27 2.62 -20.28
CA LYS A 409 14.68 2.21 -21.64
C LYS A 409 16.19 2.01 -21.77
N LYS A 410 17.01 2.86 -21.11
CA LYS A 410 18.47 2.68 -21.11
C LYS A 410 18.90 1.39 -20.39
N ILE A 411 18.23 1.07 -19.28
CA ILE A 411 18.52 -0.12 -18.47
C ILE A 411 18.14 -1.40 -19.22
N ASN A 412 17.03 -1.38 -19.96
CA ASN A 412 16.44 -2.56 -20.60
C ASN A 412 16.65 -2.59 -22.13
N LYS A 413 17.73 -2.01 -22.64
CA LYS A 413 18.01 -1.96 -24.09
C LYS A 413 18.03 -3.32 -24.80
N LYS A 414 18.21 -4.41 -24.08
CA LYS A 414 18.28 -5.79 -24.61
C LYS A 414 17.02 -6.64 -24.32
N PHE A 415 15.93 -6.03 -23.77
CA PHE A 415 14.67 -6.72 -23.46
C PHE A 415 13.49 -6.19 -24.28
#